data_584cbe81955e3e9d957a85f098d1e51b
#
_entry.id   584cbe81955e3e9d957a85f098d1e51b
#
_cell.length_a   1.000
_cell.length_b   1.000
_cell.length_c   1.000
_cell.angle_alpha   90.00
_cell.angle_beta   90.00
_cell.angle_gamma   90.00
#
_symmetry.space_group_name_H-M   'P 1'
#
loop_
_entity.id
_entity.type
_entity.pdbx_description
1 polymer ?
#
loop_
_entity_poly.entity_id
_entity_poly.type
_entity_poly.pdbx_seq_one_letter_code
_entity_poly.pdbx_strand_id
1 'polypeptide(L)'
;MSGDRNEAVDAFEQLGLTSYEAKVFIALHRLGAGTARDVAEITDVPRSQVYSVAESLENRGLLEVQQSNPIRYRPVSVDEARDTLRTQFERERDRAFEYVETVKNEPTGEETQEDIWTVRGRDRVDDRTADILSQAADRIVFGTRLPELVTDSVERAIAERAAAGVAVLVVSRTEAVHDRFADIENVIVERPPPHRSDDERSGRIVIVDDDSILLSVIGDGNETAFWSSGSLFASVLIQLIEASDEVHVE
;
A
#
# COMPACT_ATOMS: atom_id res chain seq x y z
N MET A 1 -26.49 -7.61 22.35
CA MET A 1 -25.86 -6.71 23.34
C MET A 1 -24.52 -7.20 23.91
N SER A 2 -24.29 -8.51 24.19
CA SER A 2 -22.93 -8.98 24.55
C SER A 2 -21.97 -9.07 23.33
N GLY A 3 -22.46 -9.41 22.15
CA GLY A 3 -21.69 -9.46 20.91
C GLY A 3 -21.11 -8.11 20.54
N ASP A 4 -21.94 -7.09 20.48
CA ASP A 4 -21.54 -5.72 20.11
C ASP A 4 -20.48 -5.11 21.03
N ARG A 5 -20.48 -5.52 22.32
CA ARG A 5 -19.48 -5.06 23.28
C ARG A 5 -18.11 -5.71 23.05
N ASN A 6 -18.06 -6.99 22.72
CA ASN A 6 -16.81 -7.69 22.45
C ASN A 6 -16.20 -7.19 21.15
N GLU A 7 -17.01 -7.02 20.11
CA GLU A 7 -16.56 -6.41 18.84
C GLU A 7 -15.97 -5.01 19.03
N ALA A 8 -16.58 -4.19 19.90
CA ALA A 8 -16.06 -2.88 20.22
C ALA A 8 -14.72 -2.96 21.01
N VAL A 9 -14.56 -3.92 21.91
CA VAL A 9 -13.29 -4.14 22.64
C VAL A 9 -12.21 -4.55 21.65
N ASP A 10 -12.49 -5.53 20.77
CA ASP A 10 -11.55 -6.00 19.76
C ASP A 10 -11.12 -4.87 18.81
N ALA A 11 -12.07 -4.01 18.42
CA ALA A 11 -11.76 -2.85 17.59
C ALA A 11 -10.85 -1.84 18.30
N PHE A 12 -11.07 -1.57 19.59
CA PHE A 12 -10.18 -0.71 20.38
C PHE A 12 -8.80 -1.33 20.60
N GLU A 13 -8.69 -2.66 20.69
CA GLU A 13 -7.40 -3.35 20.76
C GLU A 13 -6.60 -3.15 19.47
N GLN A 14 -7.26 -3.19 18.30
CA GLN A 14 -6.62 -2.87 17.01
C GLN A 14 -6.17 -1.40 16.91
N LEU A 15 -6.82 -0.50 17.67
CA LEU A 15 -6.38 0.90 17.79
C LEU A 15 -5.30 1.10 18.87
N GLY A 16 -4.77 0.01 19.44
CA GLY A 16 -3.64 0.01 20.36
C GLY A 16 -4.01 0.18 21.85
N LEU A 17 -5.27 -0.01 22.25
CA LEU A 17 -5.64 -0.15 23.64
C LEU A 17 -5.43 -1.61 24.07
N THR A 18 -5.15 -1.80 25.37
CA THR A 18 -5.26 -3.14 25.94
C THR A 18 -6.73 -3.52 26.17
N SER A 19 -7.04 -4.81 26.32
CA SER A 19 -8.41 -5.28 26.59
C SER A 19 -9.03 -4.60 27.82
N TYR A 20 -8.24 -4.40 28.89
CA TYR A 20 -8.72 -3.73 30.10
C TYR A 20 -8.94 -2.23 29.85
N GLU A 21 -8.08 -1.55 29.11
CA GLU A 21 -8.28 -0.14 28.77
C GLU A 21 -9.57 0.05 27.96
N ALA A 22 -9.80 -0.78 26.94
CA ALA A 22 -11.02 -0.74 26.15
C ALA A 22 -12.28 -0.96 27.01
N LYS A 23 -12.24 -1.96 27.89
CA LYS A 23 -13.37 -2.26 28.79
C LYS A 23 -13.65 -1.13 29.79
N VAL A 24 -12.62 -0.53 30.38
CA VAL A 24 -12.75 0.59 31.33
C VAL A 24 -13.23 1.84 30.59
N PHE A 25 -12.70 2.13 29.42
CA PHE A 25 -13.12 3.28 28.62
C PHE A 25 -14.60 3.19 28.21
N ILE A 26 -15.04 2.05 27.69
CA ILE A 26 -16.44 1.80 27.34
C ILE A 26 -17.35 1.90 28.58
N ALA A 27 -16.91 1.34 29.73
CA ALA A 27 -17.67 1.41 30.95
C ALA A 27 -17.86 2.84 31.45
N LEU A 28 -16.81 3.65 31.41
CA LEU A 28 -16.87 5.05 31.83
C LEU A 28 -17.77 5.89 30.91
N HIS A 29 -17.78 5.63 29.60
CA HIS A 29 -18.75 6.25 28.69
C HIS A 29 -20.21 5.90 29.02
N ARG A 30 -20.45 4.67 29.50
CA ARG A 30 -21.78 4.26 29.94
C ARG A 30 -22.19 4.92 31.29
N LEU A 31 -21.23 5.14 32.17
CA LEU A 31 -21.47 5.77 33.48
C LEU A 31 -21.49 7.31 33.44
N GLY A 32 -20.89 7.90 32.39
CA GLY A 32 -20.58 9.33 32.32
C GLY A 32 -19.40 9.73 33.22
N ALA A 33 -19.36 9.29 34.46
CA ALA A 33 -18.22 9.36 35.37
C ALA A 33 -18.40 8.33 36.47
N GLY A 34 -17.28 7.77 37.01
CA GLY A 34 -17.34 6.74 38.02
C GLY A 34 -16.06 6.60 38.82
N THR A 35 -16.16 5.90 39.95
CA THR A 35 -15.01 5.47 40.76
C THR A 35 -14.50 4.11 40.28
N ALA A 36 -13.31 3.70 40.74
CA ALA A 36 -12.77 2.36 40.41
C ALA A 36 -13.72 1.24 40.84
N ARG A 37 -14.54 1.46 41.85
CA ARG A 37 -15.55 0.51 42.30
C ARG A 37 -16.69 0.42 41.29
N ASP A 38 -17.22 1.55 40.84
CA ASP A 38 -18.35 1.59 39.92
C ASP A 38 -17.98 0.92 38.57
N VAL A 39 -16.75 1.13 38.11
CA VAL A 39 -16.22 0.46 36.90
C VAL A 39 -16.10 -1.04 37.11
N ALA A 40 -15.54 -1.49 38.22
CA ALA A 40 -15.38 -2.91 38.52
C ALA A 40 -16.73 -3.65 38.69
N GLU A 41 -17.79 -2.95 39.11
CA GLU A 41 -19.13 -3.54 39.28
C GLU A 41 -19.81 -3.84 37.91
N ILE A 42 -19.44 -3.12 36.82
CA ILE A 42 -20.05 -3.30 35.49
C ILE A 42 -19.12 -3.92 34.45
N THR A 43 -17.88 -4.23 34.84
CA THR A 43 -16.88 -4.90 34.01
C THR A 43 -16.34 -6.16 34.72
N ASP A 44 -15.57 -6.95 33.97
CA ASP A 44 -14.77 -8.06 34.51
C ASP A 44 -13.36 -7.62 34.93
N VAL A 45 -13.08 -6.30 34.96
CA VAL A 45 -11.77 -5.74 35.32
C VAL A 45 -11.69 -5.66 36.87
N PRO A 46 -10.71 -6.32 37.50
CA PRO A 46 -10.54 -6.24 38.96
C PRO A 46 -10.33 -4.79 39.42
N ARG A 47 -10.95 -4.40 40.52
CA ARG A 47 -10.85 -3.03 41.08
C ARG A 47 -9.40 -2.55 41.26
N SER A 48 -8.49 -3.44 41.65
CA SER A 48 -7.05 -3.11 41.74
C SER A 48 -6.42 -2.74 40.44
N GLN A 49 -6.89 -3.33 39.31
CA GLN A 49 -6.40 -3.05 37.95
C GLN A 49 -7.01 -1.76 37.40
N VAL A 50 -8.21 -1.38 37.82
CA VAL A 50 -8.86 -0.14 37.32
C VAL A 50 -8.00 1.09 37.60
N TYR A 51 -7.26 1.14 38.71
CA TYR A 51 -6.39 2.28 39.01
C TYR A 51 -5.26 2.45 37.99
N SER A 52 -4.52 1.39 37.73
CA SER A 52 -3.42 1.42 36.73
C SER A 52 -3.91 1.60 35.32
N VAL A 53 -5.05 1.01 34.98
CA VAL A 53 -5.69 1.19 33.66
C VAL A 53 -6.18 2.63 33.49
N ALA A 54 -6.77 3.23 34.52
CA ALA A 54 -7.21 4.63 34.45
C ALA A 54 -6.02 5.59 34.31
N GLU A 55 -4.90 5.34 35.02
CA GLU A 55 -3.66 6.10 34.86
C GLU A 55 -3.12 5.99 33.42
N SER A 56 -3.14 4.81 32.83
CA SER A 56 -2.72 4.61 31.45
C SER A 56 -3.63 5.37 30.47
N LEU A 57 -4.94 5.30 30.65
CA LEU A 57 -5.90 6.03 29.81
C LEU A 57 -5.79 7.57 29.99
N GLU A 58 -5.49 8.06 31.20
CA GLU A 58 -5.21 9.47 31.46
C GLU A 58 -3.94 9.92 30.72
N ASN A 59 -2.86 9.15 30.82
CA ASN A 59 -1.61 9.43 30.11
C ASN A 59 -1.77 9.44 28.57
N ARG A 60 -2.74 8.71 28.09
CA ARG A 60 -3.12 8.69 26.67
C ARG A 60 -4.09 9.80 26.28
N GLY A 61 -4.57 10.61 27.24
CA GLY A 61 -5.53 11.68 26.97
C GLY A 61 -6.95 11.17 26.67
N LEU A 62 -7.31 9.98 27.12
CA LEU A 62 -8.62 9.35 26.89
C LEU A 62 -9.57 9.52 28.07
N LEU A 63 -9.07 9.92 29.23
CA LEU A 63 -9.90 10.26 30.37
C LEU A 63 -9.26 11.35 31.27
N GLU A 64 -10.09 11.92 32.11
CA GLU A 64 -9.73 12.93 33.12
C GLU A 64 -9.92 12.35 34.54
N VAL A 65 -9.04 12.73 35.43
CA VAL A 65 -9.08 12.30 36.83
C VAL A 65 -9.48 13.46 37.74
N GLN A 66 -10.56 13.28 38.47
CA GLN A 66 -10.94 14.19 39.52
C GLN A 66 -10.38 13.71 40.88
N GLN A 67 -9.47 14.51 41.43
CA GLN A 67 -8.86 14.27 42.74
C GLN A 67 -9.91 14.50 43.86
N SER A 68 -10.71 13.47 44.12
CA SER A 68 -11.74 13.45 45.16
C SER A 68 -11.54 12.22 46.03
N ASN A 69 -12.29 12.11 47.10
CA ASN A 69 -12.26 10.91 47.98
C ASN A 69 -13.66 10.26 48.01
N PRO A 70 -13.91 9.17 47.28
CA PRO A 70 -12.98 8.43 46.42
C PRO A 70 -12.67 9.17 45.11
N ILE A 71 -11.53 8.83 44.46
CA ILE A 71 -11.11 9.33 43.12
C ILE A 71 -12.17 8.97 42.08
N ARG A 72 -12.51 9.92 41.22
CA ARG A 72 -13.46 9.75 40.10
C ARG A 72 -12.78 9.93 38.78
N TYR A 73 -13.21 9.13 37.81
CA TYR A 73 -12.75 9.13 36.44
C TYR A 73 -13.87 9.56 35.50
N ARG A 74 -13.57 10.40 34.52
CA ARG A 74 -14.48 10.81 33.49
C ARG A 74 -13.82 10.59 32.10
N PRO A 75 -14.47 9.91 31.16
CA PRO A 75 -13.92 9.81 29.80
C PRO A 75 -13.99 11.18 29.11
N VAL A 76 -13.06 11.46 28.24
CA VAL A 76 -13.16 12.58 27.29
C VAL A 76 -14.33 12.35 26.35
N SER A 77 -14.74 13.35 25.57
CA SER A 77 -15.81 13.16 24.59
C SER A 77 -15.44 12.13 23.53
N VAL A 78 -16.43 11.51 22.89
CA VAL A 78 -16.18 10.50 21.84
C VAL A 78 -15.39 11.11 20.68
N ASP A 79 -15.67 12.38 20.31
CA ASP A 79 -14.95 13.07 19.24
C ASP A 79 -13.49 13.35 19.64
N GLU A 80 -13.25 13.81 20.84
CA GLU A 80 -11.90 14.02 21.37
C GLU A 80 -11.10 12.71 21.47
N ALA A 81 -11.74 11.63 21.92
CA ALA A 81 -11.10 10.30 21.94
C ALA A 81 -10.73 9.82 20.53
N ARG A 82 -11.61 10.06 19.54
CA ARG A 82 -11.36 9.71 18.15
C ARG A 82 -10.15 10.47 17.59
N ASP A 83 -10.08 11.78 17.81
CA ASP A 83 -8.98 12.60 17.36
C ASP A 83 -7.66 12.24 18.06
N THR A 84 -7.71 11.95 19.36
CA THR A 84 -6.54 11.49 20.13
C THR A 84 -5.99 10.17 19.60
N LEU A 85 -6.83 9.16 19.39
CA LEU A 85 -6.42 7.86 18.89
C LEU A 85 -5.90 7.95 17.45
N ARG A 86 -6.55 8.74 16.60
CA ARG A 86 -6.09 8.99 15.23
C ARG A 86 -4.69 9.62 15.23
N THR A 87 -4.49 10.67 16.01
CA THR A 87 -3.21 11.37 16.09
C THR A 87 -2.10 10.46 16.62
N GLN A 88 -2.39 9.61 17.60
CA GLN A 88 -1.44 8.63 18.12
C GLN A 88 -1.08 7.59 17.04
N PHE A 89 -2.07 7.05 16.34
CA PHE A 89 -1.84 6.10 15.24
C PHE A 89 -0.98 6.70 14.13
N GLU A 90 -1.30 7.92 13.69
CA GLU A 90 -0.54 8.63 12.65
C GLU A 90 0.92 8.83 13.07
N ARG A 91 1.18 9.25 14.30
CA ARG A 91 2.55 9.43 14.83
C ARG A 91 3.34 8.12 14.90
N GLU A 92 2.73 7.04 15.40
CA GLU A 92 3.42 5.75 15.48
C GLU A 92 3.68 5.16 14.10
N ARG A 93 2.74 5.31 13.16
CA ARG A 93 2.94 4.95 11.75
C ARG A 93 4.12 5.71 11.16
N ASP A 94 4.11 7.03 11.24
CA ASP A 94 5.14 7.88 10.64
C ASP A 94 6.52 7.56 11.22
N ARG A 95 6.61 7.41 12.54
CA ARG A 95 7.84 7.00 13.22
C ARG A 95 8.37 5.64 12.77
N ALA A 96 7.46 4.67 12.59
CA ALA A 96 7.83 3.34 12.13
C ALA A 96 8.39 3.37 10.71
N PHE A 97 7.73 4.09 9.81
CA PHE A 97 8.15 4.20 8.41
C PHE A 97 9.39 5.06 8.23
N GLU A 98 9.58 6.13 9.00
CA GLU A 98 10.83 6.93 9.03
C GLU A 98 12.04 6.05 9.36
N TYR A 99 11.91 5.12 10.31
CA TYR A 99 12.98 4.17 10.61
C TYR A 99 13.25 3.21 9.45
N VAL A 100 12.22 2.70 8.79
CA VAL A 100 12.36 1.83 7.61
C VAL A 100 13.05 2.55 6.46
N GLU A 101 12.70 3.81 6.21
CA GLU A 101 13.35 4.65 5.20
C GLU A 101 14.83 4.90 5.54
N THR A 102 15.14 5.12 6.81
CA THR A 102 16.55 5.29 7.27
C THR A 102 17.36 4.03 6.99
N VAL A 103 16.84 2.85 7.34
CA VAL A 103 17.53 1.57 7.11
C VAL A 103 17.66 1.27 5.60
N LYS A 104 16.65 1.61 4.80
CA LYS A 104 16.71 1.46 3.34
C LYS A 104 17.83 2.28 2.71
N ASN A 105 18.12 3.46 3.28
CA ASN A 105 19.13 4.38 2.78
C ASN A 105 20.51 4.16 3.40
N GLU A 106 20.68 3.21 4.33
CA GLU A 106 22.00 2.81 4.81
C GLU A 106 22.75 2.11 3.67
N PRO A 107 23.98 2.55 3.33
CA PRO A 107 24.77 1.90 2.30
C PRO A 107 25.11 0.48 2.77
N THR A 108 24.34 -0.48 2.34
CA THR A 108 24.68 -1.90 2.42
C THR A 108 25.86 -2.10 1.50
N GLY A 109 27.01 -2.47 2.07
CA GLY A 109 28.27 -2.64 1.34
C GLY A 109 28.08 -3.48 0.08
N GLU A 110 28.69 -3.00 -0.99
CA GLU A 110 28.77 -3.50 -2.36
C GLU A 110 28.75 -5.03 -2.50
N GLU A 111 27.56 -5.58 -2.60
CA GLU A 111 27.27 -6.65 -3.53
C GLU A 111 26.04 -6.17 -4.27
N THR A 112 26.17 -5.84 -5.56
CA THR A 112 25.06 -5.64 -6.48
C THR A 112 24.28 -6.96 -6.49
N GLN A 113 23.38 -7.10 -5.53
CA GLN A 113 22.47 -8.23 -5.48
C GLN A 113 21.54 -8.03 -6.68
N GLU A 114 21.69 -8.87 -7.69
CA GLU A 114 20.82 -8.89 -8.87
C GLU A 114 19.44 -9.39 -8.43
N ASP A 115 18.64 -8.48 -7.89
CA ASP A 115 17.36 -8.81 -7.32
C ASP A 115 16.29 -8.94 -8.41
N ILE A 116 15.96 -10.18 -8.72
CA ILE A 116 14.79 -10.50 -9.54
C ILE A 116 13.65 -10.87 -8.59
N TRP A 117 12.61 -10.07 -8.61
CA TRP A 117 11.44 -10.26 -7.76
C TRP A 117 10.29 -10.90 -8.51
N THR A 118 9.54 -11.75 -7.84
CA THR A 118 8.34 -12.37 -8.37
C THR A 118 7.11 -11.84 -7.65
N VAL A 119 6.13 -11.34 -8.41
CA VAL A 119 4.81 -10.92 -7.92
C VAL A 119 3.75 -11.84 -8.50
N ARG A 120 2.82 -12.32 -7.67
CA ARG A 120 1.73 -13.21 -8.07
C ARG A 120 0.38 -12.61 -7.67
N GLY A 121 -0.59 -12.74 -8.59
CA GLY A 121 -1.94 -12.20 -8.44
C GLY A 121 -2.12 -10.88 -9.19
N ARG A 122 -3.23 -10.80 -9.96
CA ARG A 122 -3.51 -9.68 -10.87
C ARG A 122 -3.43 -8.33 -10.16
N ASP A 123 -4.13 -8.16 -9.05
CA ASP A 123 -4.18 -6.88 -8.33
C ASP A 123 -2.78 -6.45 -7.86
N ARG A 124 -1.98 -7.40 -7.34
CA ARG A 124 -0.62 -7.11 -6.86
C ARG A 124 0.36 -6.79 -8.00
N VAL A 125 0.19 -7.44 -9.17
CA VAL A 125 0.97 -7.12 -10.37
C VAL A 125 0.58 -5.75 -10.91
N ASP A 126 -0.70 -5.42 -10.84
CA ASP A 126 -1.23 -4.13 -11.26
C ASP A 126 -0.69 -2.98 -10.39
N ASP A 127 -0.76 -3.13 -9.06
CA ASP A 127 -0.18 -2.18 -8.10
C ASP A 127 1.32 -1.99 -8.37
N ARG A 128 2.07 -3.08 -8.55
CA ARG A 128 3.50 -3.01 -8.85
C ARG A 128 3.78 -2.34 -10.20
N THR A 129 2.97 -2.60 -11.22
CA THR A 129 3.07 -1.95 -12.52
C THR A 129 2.86 -0.44 -12.39
N ALA A 130 1.82 -0.01 -11.71
CA ALA A 130 1.54 1.41 -11.49
C ALA A 130 2.66 2.10 -10.67
N ASP A 131 3.20 1.42 -9.65
CA ASP A 131 4.33 1.90 -8.85
C ASP A 131 5.57 2.16 -9.72
N ILE A 132 5.97 1.18 -10.55
CA ILE A 132 7.14 1.30 -11.43
C ILE A 132 6.93 2.43 -12.44
N LEU A 133 5.77 2.50 -13.08
CA LEU A 133 5.44 3.55 -14.04
C LEU A 133 5.48 4.95 -13.41
N SER A 134 5.01 5.09 -12.18
CA SER A 134 4.97 6.37 -11.47
C SER A 134 6.36 6.94 -11.15
N GLN A 135 7.39 6.10 -11.13
CA GLN A 135 8.77 6.48 -10.82
C GLN A 135 9.57 6.93 -12.07
N ALA A 136 9.01 6.76 -13.27
CA ALA A 136 9.67 7.11 -14.51
C ALA A 136 10.11 8.58 -14.54
N ALA A 137 11.37 8.83 -14.88
CA ALA A 137 11.94 10.15 -15.06
C ALA A 137 12.07 10.55 -16.54
N ASP A 138 12.50 9.63 -17.38
CA ASP A 138 12.87 9.91 -18.77
C ASP A 138 11.98 9.17 -19.77
N ARG A 139 11.76 7.85 -19.59
CA ARG A 139 11.13 7.00 -20.60
C ARG A 139 10.26 5.89 -20.00
N ILE A 140 9.14 5.62 -20.68
CA ILE A 140 8.27 4.46 -20.45
C ILE A 140 8.08 3.70 -21.76
N VAL A 141 8.23 2.36 -21.71
CA VAL A 141 7.68 1.45 -22.72
C VAL A 141 6.68 0.53 -22.02
N PHE A 142 5.45 0.55 -22.48
CA PHE A 142 4.38 -0.32 -21.99
C PHE A 142 3.81 -1.16 -23.13
N GLY A 143 3.84 -2.47 -23.00
CA GLY A 143 3.34 -3.39 -24.00
C GLY A 143 2.36 -4.41 -23.42
N THR A 144 1.21 -4.59 -24.08
CA THR A 144 0.27 -5.68 -23.81
C THR A 144 -0.63 -5.96 -25.00
N ARG A 145 -1.11 -7.19 -25.10
CA ARG A 145 -2.15 -7.60 -26.07
C ARG A 145 -3.54 -7.67 -25.45
N LEU A 146 -3.63 -7.58 -24.12
CA LEU A 146 -4.83 -7.78 -23.33
C LEU A 146 -5.35 -6.43 -22.81
N PRO A 147 -6.48 -5.92 -23.30
CA PRO A 147 -7.04 -4.63 -22.85
C PRO A 147 -7.35 -4.60 -21.36
N GLU A 148 -7.68 -5.74 -20.77
CA GLU A 148 -7.95 -5.88 -19.34
C GLU A 148 -6.72 -5.69 -18.44
N LEU A 149 -5.50 -5.63 -19.00
CA LEU A 149 -4.27 -5.30 -18.29
C LEU A 149 -3.95 -3.79 -18.33
N VAL A 150 -4.72 -3.02 -19.10
CA VAL A 150 -4.71 -1.56 -19.05
C VAL A 150 -5.77 -1.13 -18.02
N THR A 151 -5.44 -1.23 -16.76
CA THR A 151 -6.34 -0.81 -15.68
C THR A 151 -6.32 0.71 -15.52
N ASP A 152 -7.29 1.25 -14.77
CA ASP A 152 -7.37 2.70 -14.53
C ASP A 152 -6.15 3.23 -13.76
N SER A 153 -5.50 2.39 -12.93
CA SER A 153 -4.25 2.73 -12.22
C SER A 153 -3.07 2.85 -13.19
N VAL A 154 -2.92 1.91 -14.11
CA VAL A 154 -1.88 1.89 -15.14
C VAL A 154 -2.06 3.06 -16.11
N GLU A 155 -3.26 3.26 -16.63
CA GLU A 155 -3.57 4.36 -17.54
C GLU A 155 -3.28 5.72 -16.89
N ARG A 156 -3.70 5.91 -15.64
CA ARG A 156 -3.45 7.14 -14.87
C ARG A 156 -1.96 7.39 -14.68
N ALA A 157 -1.19 6.37 -14.27
CA ALA A 157 0.26 6.50 -14.08
C ALA A 157 0.96 6.92 -15.38
N ILE A 158 0.59 6.30 -16.51
CA ILE A 158 1.10 6.66 -17.82
C ILE A 158 0.74 8.10 -18.20
N ALA A 159 -0.53 8.49 -18.04
CA ALA A 159 -1.00 9.83 -18.37
C ALA A 159 -0.30 10.92 -17.52
N GLU A 160 -0.14 10.69 -16.23
CA GLU A 160 0.56 11.61 -15.32
C GLU A 160 2.03 11.78 -15.71
N ARG A 161 2.72 10.71 -16.11
CA ARG A 161 4.12 10.79 -16.55
C ARG A 161 4.26 11.46 -17.91
N ALA A 162 3.38 11.12 -18.86
CA ALA A 162 3.34 11.79 -20.15
C ALA A 162 3.11 13.32 -20.03
N ALA A 163 2.18 13.72 -19.13
CA ALA A 163 1.94 15.13 -18.82
C ALA A 163 3.14 15.81 -18.14
N ALA A 164 3.98 15.06 -17.41
CA ALA A 164 5.23 15.55 -16.83
C ALA A 164 6.39 15.61 -17.82
N GLY A 165 6.20 15.20 -19.08
CA GLY A 165 7.20 15.28 -20.14
C GLY A 165 8.03 14.02 -20.33
N VAL A 166 7.69 12.91 -19.66
CA VAL A 166 8.31 11.60 -19.87
C VAL A 166 7.93 11.07 -21.26
N ALA A 167 8.91 10.53 -22.00
CA ALA A 167 8.66 9.91 -23.30
C ALA A 167 7.92 8.57 -23.11
N VAL A 168 6.72 8.44 -23.67
CA VAL A 168 5.90 7.25 -23.49
C VAL A 168 5.63 6.56 -24.81
N LEU A 169 6.00 5.27 -24.87
CA LEU A 169 5.70 4.37 -25.97
C LEU A 169 4.79 3.24 -25.50
N VAL A 170 3.60 3.14 -26.06
CA VAL A 170 2.69 2.02 -25.85
C VAL A 170 2.73 1.11 -27.08
N VAL A 171 2.98 -0.18 -26.86
CA VAL A 171 3.12 -1.18 -27.92
C VAL A 171 1.98 -2.21 -27.82
N SER A 172 1.10 -2.25 -28.81
CA SER A 172 0.01 -3.23 -28.85
C SER A 172 -0.43 -3.55 -30.27
N ARG A 173 -0.96 -4.76 -30.46
CA ARG A 173 -1.68 -5.15 -31.70
C ARG A 173 -3.19 -5.03 -31.53
N THR A 174 -3.67 -4.83 -30.33
CA THR A 174 -5.09 -4.82 -30.00
C THR A 174 -5.62 -3.39 -30.06
N GLU A 175 -6.61 -3.16 -30.91
CA GLU A 175 -7.19 -1.84 -31.15
C GLU A 175 -7.78 -1.24 -29.87
N ALA A 176 -8.43 -2.05 -29.03
CA ALA A 176 -8.96 -1.59 -27.76
C ALA A 176 -7.88 -1.09 -26.77
N VAL A 177 -6.62 -1.49 -26.91
CA VAL A 177 -5.51 -0.90 -26.18
C VAL A 177 -5.12 0.45 -26.78
N HIS A 178 -5.09 0.56 -28.12
CA HIS A 178 -4.84 1.83 -28.81
C HIS A 178 -5.86 2.89 -28.41
N ASP A 179 -7.15 2.51 -28.39
CA ASP A 179 -8.25 3.43 -28.05
C ASP A 179 -8.12 4.01 -26.63
N ARG A 180 -7.57 3.23 -25.69
CA ARG A 180 -7.36 3.68 -24.29
C ARG A 180 -6.34 4.81 -24.18
N PHE A 181 -5.38 4.89 -25.09
CA PHE A 181 -4.30 5.86 -25.06
C PHE A 181 -4.39 6.93 -26.17
N ALA A 182 -5.37 6.84 -27.07
CA ALA A 182 -5.50 7.70 -28.24
C ALA A 182 -5.64 9.20 -27.92
N ASP A 183 -6.30 9.50 -26.79
CA ASP A 183 -6.60 10.88 -26.36
C ASP A 183 -5.57 11.42 -25.33
N ILE A 184 -4.53 10.64 -25.00
CA ILE A 184 -3.51 11.06 -24.03
C ILE A 184 -2.38 11.78 -24.78
N GLU A 185 -2.18 13.05 -24.47
CA GLU A 185 -1.09 13.84 -25.07
C GLU A 185 0.28 13.26 -24.73
N ASN A 186 1.23 13.32 -25.65
CA ASN A 186 2.61 12.84 -25.53
C ASN A 186 2.77 11.33 -25.34
N VAL A 187 1.74 10.54 -25.64
CA VAL A 187 1.83 9.08 -25.73
C VAL A 187 1.89 8.66 -27.21
N ILE A 188 2.93 7.92 -27.56
CA ILE A 188 3.05 7.29 -28.88
C ILE A 188 2.51 5.88 -28.76
N VAL A 189 1.58 5.50 -29.65
CA VAL A 189 1.04 4.14 -29.69
C VAL A 189 1.47 3.46 -30.96
N GLU A 190 2.23 2.37 -30.83
CA GLU A 190 2.76 1.63 -31.97
C GLU A 190 2.20 0.21 -32.05
N ARG A 191 2.11 -0.28 -33.31
CA ARG A 191 1.73 -1.66 -33.59
C ARG A 191 2.97 -2.46 -34.01
N PRO A 192 3.42 -3.41 -33.18
CA PRO A 192 4.61 -4.19 -33.50
C PRO A 192 4.38 -5.09 -34.73
N PRO A 193 5.45 -5.46 -35.48
CA PRO A 193 5.36 -6.35 -36.60
C PRO A 193 4.79 -7.73 -36.24
N PRO A 194 4.21 -8.48 -37.21
CA PRO A 194 3.66 -9.80 -36.93
C PRO A 194 4.75 -10.80 -36.53
N HIS A 195 4.67 -11.31 -35.31
CA HIS A 195 5.52 -12.41 -34.86
C HIS A 195 4.98 -13.77 -35.31
N ARG A 196 5.89 -14.74 -35.57
CA ARG A 196 5.56 -16.08 -36.04
C ARG A 196 4.96 -17.02 -34.99
N SER A 197 5.01 -16.68 -33.70
CA SER A 197 4.42 -17.48 -32.64
C SER A 197 3.19 -16.79 -32.06
N ASP A 198 2.00 -17.28 -32.40
CA ASP A 198 0.75 -17.00 -31.71
C ASP A 198 0.75 -17.76 -30.35
N ASP A 199 1.75 -17.50 -29.49
CA ASP A 199 1.76 -18.08 -28.16
C ASP A 199 0.69 -17.33 -27.32
N GLU A 200 -0.31 -18.08 -26.85
CA GLU A 200 -1.45 -17.56 -26.07
C GLU A 200 -1.04 -17.02 -24.69
N ARG A 201 0.23 -17.16 -24.30
CA ARG A 201 0.77 -16.65 -23.04
C ARG A 201 1.03 -15.14 -23.15
N SER A 202 -0.05 -14.40 -23.09
CA SER A 202 0.01 -12.94 -23.11
C SER A 202 0.08 -12.40 -21.69
N GLY A 203 0.91 -11.42 -21.47
CA GLY A 203 1.02 -10.64 -20.24
C GLY A 203 1.28 -9.18 -20.59
N ARG A 204 2.02 -8.50 -19.73
CA ARG A 204 2.48 -7.14 -19.97
C ARG A 204 4.02 -7.07 -19.89
N ILE A 205 4.58 -6.17 -20.67
CA ILE A 205 5.95 -5.72 -20.56
C ILE A 205 5.95 -4.25 -20.14
N VAL A 206 6.79 -3.91 -19.18
CA VAL A 206 7.01 -2.54 -18.73
C VAL A 206 8.50 -2.31 -18.66
N ILE A 207 8.98 -1.25 -19.29
CA ILE A 207 10.37 -0.77 -19.19
C ILE A 207 10.30 0.69 -18.77
N VAL A 208 11.10 1.06 -17.79
CA VAL A 208 11.22 2.43 -17.28
C VAL A 208 12.70 2.79 -17.19
N ASP A 209 13.05 3.93 -17.76
CA ASP A 209 14.37 4.60 -17.66
C ASP A 209 15.59 3.71 -17.96
N ASP A 210 15.43 2.65 -18.77
CA ASP A 210 16.46 1.69 -19.16
C ASP A 210 17.11 0.90 -18.01
N ASP A 211 16.58 1.00 -16.82
CA ASP A 211 17.09 0.33 -15.62
C ASP A 211 16.05 -0.53 -14.89
N SER A 212 14.79 -0.38 -15.22
CA SER A 212 13.69 -1.09 -14.56
C SER A 212 12.84 -1.85 -15.57
N ILE A 213 12.59 -3.11 -15.30
CA ILE A 213 11.78 -3.98 -16.16
C ILE A 213 10.79 -4.81 -15.37
N LEU A 214 9.57 -4.94 -15.89
CA LEU A 214 8.58 -5.90 -15.43
C LEU A 214 8.05 -6.70 -16.62
N LEU A 215 8.08 -8.02 -16.49
CA LEU A 215 7.52 -8.97 -17.45
C LEU A 215 6.48 -9.83 -16.78
N SER A 216 5.27 -9.90 -17.31
CA SER A 216 4.24 -10.80 -16.77
C SER A 216 3.75 -11.82 -17.77
N VAL A 217 3.20 -12.89 -17.22
CA VAL A 217 2.49 -13.93 -17.98
C VAL A 217 1.20 -14.28 -17.26
N ILE A 218 0.16 -14.63 -18.03
CA ILE A 218 -1.09 -15.15 -17.50
C ILE A 218 -1.11 -16.66 -17.72
N GLY A 219 -1.29 -17.40 -16.62
CA GLY A 219 -1.46 -18.85 -16.63
C GLY A 219 -2.52 -19.28 -15.64
N ASP A 220 -3.37 -20.24 -15.99
CA ASP A 220 -4.45 -20.77 -15.15
C ASP A 220 -5.37 -19.68 -14.54
N GLY A 221 -5.59 -18.58 -15.29
CA GLY A 221 -6.44 -17.47 -14.85
C GLY A 221 -5.77 -16.52 -13.86
N ASN A 222 -4.49 -16.69 -13.54
CA ASN A 222 -3.75 -15.83 -12.63
C ASN A 222 -2.54 -15.19 -13.34
N GLU A 223 -2.21 -13.95 -12.97
CA GLU A 223 -1.04 -13.24 -13.49
C GLU A 223 0.16 -13.43 -12.55
N THR A 224 1.33 -13.70 -13.15
CA THR A 224 2.61 -13.74 -12.44
C THR A 224 3.59 -12.84 -13.18
N ALA A 225 4.25 -11.95 -12.47
CA ALA A 225 5.25 -11.05 -13.00
C ALA A 225 6.62 -11.28 -12.37
N PHE A 226 7.66 -11.10 -13.18
CA PHE A 226 9.04 -10.92 -12.74
C PHE A 226 9.42 -9.46 -12.96
N TRP A 227 10.07 -8.84 -11.98
CA TRP A 227 10.54 -7.48 -12.12
C TRP A 227 11.92 -7.29 -11.48
N SER A 228 12.67 -6.35 -11.99
CA SER A 228 13.97 -5.95 -11.48
C SER A 228 14.20 -4.47 -11.78
N SER A 229 14.91 -3.78 -10.91
CA SER A 229 15.22 -2.37 -11.04
C SER A 229 16.64 -2.10 -10.57
N GLY A 230 17.38 -1.24 -11.30
CA GLY A 230 18.73 -0.83 -10.96
C GLY A 230 19.77 -1.97 -10.99
N SER A 231 19.50 -3.07 -11.69
CA SER A 231 20.35 -4.26 -11.75
C SER A 231 20.98 -4.45 -13.14
N LEU A 232 22.13 -5.12 -13.20
CA LEU A 232 22.73 -5.53 -14.48
C LEU A 232 21.81 -6.45 -15.27
N PHE A 233 21.02 -7.29 -14.58
CA PHE A 233 20.06 -8.17 -15.20
C PHE A 233 18.97 -7.37 -15.93
N ALA A 234 18.41 -6.34 -15.29
CA ALA A 234 17.41 -5.48 -15.94
C ALA A 234 17.98 -4.83 -17.20
N SER A 235 19.16 -4.21 -17.11
CA SER A 235 19.82 -3.56 -18.24
C SER A 235 20.11 -4.51 -19.40
N VAL A 236 20.62 -5.71 -19.12
CA VAL A 236 20.89 -6.72 -20.16
C VAL A 236 19.58 -7.21 -20.80
N LEU A 237 18.54 -7.43 -20.01
CA LEU A 237 17.27 -7.91 -20.54
C LEU A 237 16.59 -6.84 -21.42
N ILE A 238 16.64 -5.58 -21.03
CA ILE A 238 16.15 -4.44 -21.81
C ILE A 238 16.90 -4.38 -23.15
N GLN A 239 18.23 -4.43 -23.14
CA GLN A 239 19.03 -4.42 -24.37
C GLN A 239 18.71 -5.59 -25.31
N LEU A 240 18.46 -6.80 -24.77
CA LEU A 240 18.08 -7.96 -25.59
C LEU A 240 16.71 -7.78 -26.23
N ILE A 241 15.76 -7.16 -25.54
CA ILE A 241 14.42 -6.88 -26.07
C ILE A 241 14.53 -5.85 -27.20
N GLU A 242 15.24 -4.75 -26.99
CA GLU A 242 15.44 -3.68 -27.98
C GLU A 242 16.18 -4.19 -29.23
N ALA A 243 17.26 -4.95 -29.04
CA ALA A 243 17.98 -5.55 -30.16
C ALA A 243 17.12 -6.54 -30.98
N SER A 244 16.13 -7.17 -30.37
CA SER A 244 15.21 -8.06 -31.06
C SER A 244 14.24 -7.32 -31.98
N ASP A 245 13.91 -6.08 -31.67
CA ASP A 245 13.06 -5.22 -32.52
C ASP A 245 13.85 -4.61 -33.69
N GLU A 246 15.15 -4.34 -33.55
CA GLU A 246 16.03 -3.80 -34.61
C GLU A 246 16.37 -4.85 -35.67
N VAL A 247 16.43 -6.12 -35.38
CA VAL A 247 16.79 -7.22 -36.32
C VAL A 247 15.70 -7.47 -37.37
N HIS A 248 14.56 -6.83 -37.32
CA HIS A 248 13.44 -7.02 -38.25
C HIS A 248 13.29 -5.90 -39.31
N VAL A 249 14.30 -5.04 -39.44
CA VAL A 249 14.31 -3.90 -40.43
C VAL A 249 15.17 -4.18 -41.67
N GLU A 250 15.49 -5.44 -42.01
CA GLU A 250 16.05 -5.84 -43.30
C GLU A 250 15.07 -6.67 -44.14
#